data_55043a19b275899953bd306fc15bd28b
#
_entry.id   55043a19b275899953bd306fc15bd28b
#
_cell.length_a   1.000
_cell.length_b   1.000
_cell.length_c   1.000
_cell.angle_alpha   90.00
_cell.angle_beta   90.00
_cell.angle_gamma   90.00
#
_symmetry.space_group_name_H-M   'P 1'
#
loop_
_entity.id
_entity.type
_entity.pdbx_description
1 polymer ?
#
loop_
_entity_poly.entity_id
_entity_poly.type
_entity_poly.pdbx_seq_one_letter_code
_entity_poly.pdbx_strand_id
1 'polypeptide(L)'
;MNNTGQHGKFEKINDEFLNETFGAFEVLEAIQTKYGKTDNDTIINEARDAMVAKVLGYGNVNTDKHGWDAKMDSEEFLEVKQSSASAGHICATFNDTSLEKAEELGKDNVTIALAVWSSLRNLLFVVYGKNRKIGPDMKAKIITAKEKGHIRPGTQSISMNDLLFKYGFKIKLVNMKKEDIREFLKNKSGFKTYLIKENRQLPFYDEA
;
A
#
# COMPACT_ATOMS: atom_id res chain seq x y z
N MET A 1 -1.13 -21.52 19.11
CA MET A 1 -1.14 -20.07 18.83
C MET A 1 -0.38 -19.88 17.52
N ASN A 2 -1.08 -19.75 16.41
CA ASN A 2 -0.41 -19.57 15.11
C ASN A 2 -0.11 -18.08 14.93
N ASN A 3 1.16 -17.76 15.04
CA ASN A 3 1.70 -16.41 14.82
C ASN A 3 1.67 -16.13 13.31
N THR A 4 0.52 -15.70 12.78
CA THR A 4 0.25 -15.59 11.34
C THR A 4 0.99 -14.44 10.64
N GLY A 5 1.60 -13.51 11.40
CA GLY A 5 2.31 -12.36 10.87
C GLY A 5 3.82 -12.53 10.65
N GLN A 6 4.40 -13.60 11.19
CA GLN A 6 5.86 -13.82 11.14
C GLN A 6 6.29 -14.91 10.16
N HIS A 7 5.35 -15.58 9.51
CA HIS A 7 5.64 -16.66 8.58
C HIS A 7 5.72 -16.11 7.15
N GLY A 8 6.86 -16.26 6.54
CA GLY A 8 7.12 -15.98 5.13
C GLY A 8 8.55 -16.40 4.80
N LYS A 9 8.76 -16.82 3.57
CA LYS A 9 10.09 -17.03 3.03
C LYS A 9 10.57 -15.70 2.46
N PHE A 10 11.63 -15.13 3.05
CA PHE A 10 12.20 -13.85 2.63
C PHE A 10 13.47 -14.08 1.82
N GLU A 11 13.56 -13.43 0.67
CA GLU A 11 14.71 -13.48 -0.22
C GLU A 11 15.20 -12.06 -0.53
N LYS A 12 16.47 -11.94 -0.92
CA LYS A 12 17.04 -10.66 -1.35
C LYS A 12 16.28 -10.14 -2.58
N ILE A 13 16.01 -8.84 -2.62
CA ILE A 13 15.41 -8.22 -3.80
C ILE A 13 16.31 -8.46 -5.00
N ASN A 14 15.75 -9.10 -6.04
CA ASN A 14 16.43 -9.46 -7.27
C ASN A 14 16.13 -8.43 -8.35
N ASP A 15 17.15 -7.61 -8.72
CA ASP A 15 17.03 -6.57 -9.75
C ASP A 15 16.76 -7.16 -11.14
N GLU A 16 17.32 -8.31 -11.45
CA GLU A 16 17.09 -9.01 -12.73
C GLU A 16 15.62 -9.41 -12.86
N PHE A 17 15.06 -10.04 -11.81
CA PHE A 17 13.61 -10.34 -11.74
C PHE A 17 12.75 -9.11 -11.95
N LEU A 18 13.07 -7.98 -11.28
CA LEU A 18 12.31 -6.74 -11.44
C LEU A 18 12.41 -6.20 -12.87
N ASN A 19 13.61 -6.17 -13.46
CA ASN A 19 13.82 -5.65 -14.81
C ASN A 19 13.10 -6.50 -15.87
N GLU A 20 13.21 -7.82 -15.79
CA GLU A 20 12.52 -8.73 -16.70
C GLU A 20 10.99 -8.64 -16.55
N THR A 21 10.49 -8.61 -15.30
CA THR A 21 9.05 -8.54 -15.05
C THR A 21 8.46 -7.21 -15.52
N PHE A 22 9.14 -6.09 -15.27
CA PHE A 22 8.67 -4.78 -15.73
C PHE A 22 8.77 -4.63 -17.25
N GLY A 23 9.75 -5.27 -17.90
CA GLY A 23 9.79 -5.40 -19.37
C GLY A 23 8.59 -6.17 -19.92
N ALA A 24 8.22 -7.28 -19.27
CA ALA A 24 7.01 -8.04 -19.64
C ALA A 24 5.71 -7.25 -19.43
N PHE A 25 5.65 -6.34 -18.45
CA PHE A 25 4.48 -5.50 -18.21
C PHE A 25 4.19 -4.53 -19.36
N GLU A 26 5.18 -4.13 -20.16
CA GLU A 26 4.95 -3.34 -21.37
C GLU A 26 4.05 -4.10 -22.35
N VAL A 27 4.32 -5.38 -22.51
CA VAL A 27 3.51 -6.26 -23.38
C VAL A 27 2.10 -6.43 -22.79
N LEU A 28 2.00 -6.64 -21.47
CA LEU A 28 0.71 -6.79 -20.80
C LEU A 28 -0.13 -5.50 -20.88
N GLU A 29 0.48 -4.32 -20.71
CA GLU A 29 -0.21 -3.04 -20.87
C GLU A 29 -0.74 -2.86 -22.30
N ALA A 30 0.04 -3.21 -23.30
CA ALA A 30 -0.39 -3.16 -24.70
C ALA A 30 -1.59 -4.07 -24.95
N ILE A 31 -1.57 -5.29 -24.39
CA ILE A 31 -2.68 -6.25 -24.47
C ILE A 31 -3.91 -5.74 -23.73
N GLN A 32 -3.77 -5.23 -22.52
CA GLN A 32 -4.87 -4.68 -21.74
C GLN A 32 -5.54 -3.51 -22.47
N THR A 33 -4.76 -2.59 -23.01
CA THR A 33 -5.26 -1.46 -23.78
C THR A 33 -6.02 -1.93 -25.02
N LYS A 34 -5.43 -2.88 -25.77
CA LYS A 34 -6.03 -3.41 -27.01
C LYS A 34 -7.38 -4.10 -26.79
N TYR A 35 -7.54 -4.79 -25.66
CA TYR A 35 -8.73 -5.60 -25.38
C TYR A 35 -9.64 -5.02 -24.29
N GLY A 36 -9.33 -3.87 -23.75
CA GLY A 36 -10.13 -3.21 -22.70
C GLY A 36 -10.22 -4.04 -21.40
N LYS A 37 -9.19 -4.85 -21.09
CA LYS A 37 -9.16 -5.71 -19.89
C LYS A 37 -8.32 -5.10 -18.78
N THR A 38 -8.78 -5.31 -17.53
CA THR A 38 -8.05 -4.93 -16.31
C THR A 38 -7.98 -6.17 -15.42
N ASP A 39 -6.85 -6.87 -15.43
CA ASP A 39 -6.67 -8.06 -14.59
C ASP A 39 -5.76 -7.78 -13.40
N ASN A 40 -6.15 -8.32 -12.24
CA ASN A 40 -5.33 -8.39 -11.04
C ASN A 40 -4.58 -9.72 -11.04
N ASP A 41 -3.42 -9.76 -11.69
CA ASP A 41 -2.55 -10.93 -11.66
C ASP A 41 -1.69 -10.94 -10.39
N THR A 42 -1.53 -12.11 -9.79
CA THR A 42 -0.71 -12.30 -8.60
C THR A 42 0.75 -11.90 -8.87
N ILE A 43 1.32 -12.30 -10.00
CA ILE A 43 2.71 -11.98 -10.41
C ILE A 43 2.91 -10.47 -10.50
N ILE A 44 1.95 -9.75 -11.07
CA ILE A 44 1.99 -8.28 -11.17
C ILE A 44 2.02 -7.65 -9.78
N ASN A 45 1.20 -8.16 -8.86
CA ASN A 45 1.16 -7.65 -7.50
C ASN A 45 2.46 -7.92 -6.75
N GLU A 46 3.02 -9.12 -6.85
CA GLU A 46 4.31 -9.48 -6.24
C GLU A 46 5.46 -8.60 -6.76
N ALA A 47 5.54 -8.37 -8.07
CA ALA A 47 6.56 -7.49 -8.65
C ALA A 47 6.40 -6.04 -8.21
N ARG A 48 5.16 -5.55 -8.09
CA ARG A 48 4.87 -4.20 -7.58
C ARG A 48 5.21 -4.06 -6.09
N ASP A 49 4.92 -5.09 -5.28
CA ASP A 49 5.26 -5.10 -3.86
C ASP A 49 6.77 -5.09 -3.67
N ALA A 50 7.50 -5.89 -4.49
CA ALA A 50 8.97 -5.87 -4.51
C ALA A 50 9.53 -4.50 -4.93
N MET A 51 8.92 -3.83 -5.92
CA MET A 51 9.33 -2.48 -6.33
C MET A 51 9.12 -1.47 -5.20
N VAL A 52 7.98 -1.52 -4.50
CA VAL A 52 7.71 -0.65 -3.35
C VAL A 52 8.71 -0.92 -2.23
N ALA A 53 8.97 -2.20 -1.92
CA ALA A 53 9.96 -2.61 -0.93
C ALA A 53 11.35 -2.03 -1.26
N LYS A 54 11.80 -2.15 -2.51
CA LYS A 54 13.06 -1.57 -2.97
C LYS A 54 13.10 -0.05 -2.83
N VAL A 55 12.05 0.66 -3.24
CA VAL A 55 11.93 2.12 -3.10
C VAL A 55 12.01 2.56 -1.64
N LEU A 56 11.50 1.75 -0.71
CA LEU A 56 11.51 2.04 0.72
C LEU A 56 12.75 1.50 1.45
N GLY A 57 13.69 0.84 0.74
CA GLY A 57 14.94 0.33 1.31
C GLY A 57 14.82 -1.01 2.04
N TYR A 58 13.76 -1.78 1.80
CA TYR A 58 13.62 -3.15 2.29
C TYR A 58 14.41 -4.09 1.40
N GLY A 59 15.30 -4.90 2.00
CA GLY A 59 16.24 -5.75 1.27
C GLY A 59 15.72 -7.13 0.89
N ASN A 60 14.68 -7.61 1.59
CA ASN A 60 14.16 -8.96 1.42
C ASN A 60 12.65 -8.92 1.16
N VAL A 61 12.20 -9.58 0.09
CA VAL A 61 10.78 -9.71 -0.26
C VAL A 61 10.27 -11.09 0.13
N ASN A 62 9.00 -11.17 0.47
CA ASN A 62 8.34 -12.42 0.75
C ASN A 62 7.97 -13.12 -0.58
N THR A 63 8.34 -14.39 -0.69
CA THR A 63 8.01 -15.24 -1.84
C THR A 63 6.87 -16.21 -1.53
N ASP A 64 6.34 -16.19 -0.31
CA ASP A 64 5.16 -16.96 0.07
C ASP A 64 3.89 -16.10 -0.05
N LYS A 65 2.76 -16.77 -0.27
CA LYS A 65 1.44 -16.09 -0.35
C LYS A 65 0.95 -15.48 0.96
N HIS A 66 1.59 -15.85 2.07
CA HIS A 66 1.14 -15.45 3.41
C HIS A 66 2.27 -14.73 4.16
N GLY A 67 1.91 -13.79 5.01
CA GLY A 67 2.84 -13.02 5.83
C GLY A 67 2.91 -11.56 5.41
N TRP A 68 4.01 -10.90 5.76
CA TRP A 68 4.34 -9.54 5.36
C TRP A 68 4.98 -9.56 3.96
N ASP A 69 4.80 -8.49 3.18
CA ASP A 69 5.29 -8.44 1.81
C ASP A 69 6.81 -8.31 1.72
N ALA A 70 7.44 -7.66 2.70
CA ALA A 70 8.90 -7.57 2.77
C ALA A 70 9.41 -7.38 4.21
N LYS A 71 10.74 -7.53 4.40
CA LYS A 71 11.42 -7.22 5.67
C LYS A 71 12.81 -6.62 5.46
N MET A 72 13.28 -5.90 6.48
CA MET A 72 14.68 -5.52 6.65
C MET A 72 15.43 -6.56 7.49
N ASP A 73 16.75 -6.53 7.44
CA ASP A 73 17.59 -7.38 8.31
C ASP A 73 17.40 -7.05 9.80
N SER A 74 16.94 -5.83 10.13
CA SER A 74 16.55 -5.37 11.46
C SER A 74 15.22 -5.92 11.98
N GLU A 75 14.61 -6.90 11.31
CA GLU A 75 13.28 -7.44 11.63
C GLU A 75 12.14 -6.39 11.59
N GLU A 76 12.31 -5.37 10.76
CA GLU A 76 11.22 -4.49 10.38
C GLU A 76 10.46 -5.05 9.17
N PHE A 77 9.14 -5.08 9.26
CA PHE A 77 8.25 -5.64 8.26
C PHE A 77 7.53 -4.56 7.46
N LEU A 78 7.18 -4.91 6.23
CA LEU A 78 6.43 -4.06 5.31
C LEU A 78 5.15 -4.76 4.86
N GLU A 79 4.03 -4.07 4.97
CA GLU A 79 2.74 -4.44 4.37
C GLU A 79 2.41 -3.44 3.26
N VAL A 80 2.37 -3.89 2.02
CA VAL A 80 2.08 -3.06 0.86
C VAL A 80 0.61 -3.17 0.48
N LYS A 81 0.01 -2.03 0.20
CA LYS A 81 -1.32 -1.94 -0.41
C LYS A 81 -1.23 -1.07 -1.66
N GLN A 82 -1.93 -1.47 -2.70
CA GLN A 82 -1.85 -0.83 -4.01
C GLN A 82 -3.17 -0.15 -4.34
N SER A 83 -3.09 1.00 -5.00
CA SER A 83 -4.24 1.72 -5.52
C SER A 83 -3.95 2.31 -6.89
N SER A 84 -4.97 2.38 -7.75
CA SER A 84 -4.86 3.04 -9.04
C SER A 84 -4.96 4.56 -8.88
N ALA A 85 -4.13 5.29 -9.62
CA ALA A 85 -4.25 6.74 -9.75
C ALA A 85 -5.57 7.18 -10.39
N SER A 86 -6.21 6.33 -11.20
CA SER A 86 -7.52 6.59 -11.80
C SER A 86 -8.67 6.45 -10.80
N ALA A 87 -8.47 5.78 -9.66
CA ALA A 87 -9.49 5.62 -8.63
C ALA A 87 -9.93 6.98 -8.09
N GLY A 88 -11.23 7.19 -7.98
CA GLY A 88 -11.80 8.39 -7.34
C GLY A 88 -11.52 8.44 -5.84
N HIS A 89 -11.39 7.27 -5.22
CA HIS A 89 -11.07 7.09 -3.80
C HIS A 89 -9.81 6.23 -3.65
N ILE A 90 -8.74 6.84 -3.16
CA ILE A 90 -7.45 6.15 -2.94
C ILE A 90 -7.41 5.60 -1.51
N CYS A 91 -7.27 4.29 -1.37
CA CYS A 91 -7.26 3.64 -0.06
C CYS A 91 -6.36 2.40 -0.03
N ALA A 92 -5.87 2.09 1.17
CA ALA A 92 -5.25 0.81 1.49
C ALA A 92 -6.34 -0.18 1.89
N THR A 93 -6.59 -1.21 1.06
CA THR A 93 -7.58 -2.25 1.34
C THR A 93 -6.88 -3.50 1.87
N PHE A 94 -7.32 -3.94 3.03
CA PHE A 94 -6.87 -5.15 3.71
C PHE A 94 -7.96 -6.20 3.56
N ASN A 95 -7.67 -7.26 2.84
CA ASN A 95 -8.63 -8.35 2.59
C ASN A 95 -8.53 -9.41 3.68
N ASP A 96 -9.68 -9.92 4.12
CA ASP A 96 -9.82 -11.06 5.03
C ASP A 96 -8.89 -11.00 6.27
N THR A 97 -8.71 -9.80 6.81
CA THR A 97 -7.86 -9.53 7.97
C THR A 97 -8.49 -10.12 9.23
N SER A 98 -7.76 -11.00 9.92
CA SER A 98 -8.14 -11.48 11.26
C SER A 98 -7.95 -10.41 12.33
N LEU A 99 -8.51 -10.61 13.52
CA LEU A 99 -8.31 -9.68 14.64
C LEU A 99 -6.84 -9.65 15.10
N GLU A 100 -6.14 -10.78 15.01
CA GLU A 100 -4.72 -10.93 15.33
C GLU A 100 -3.86 -10.16 14.32
N LYS A 101 -4.12 -10.34 13.01
CA LYS A 101 -3.41 -9.57 11.96
C LYS A 101 -3.67 -8.07 12.09
N ALA A 102 -4.91 -7.68 12.41
CA ALA A 102 -5.25 -6.28 12.67
C ALA A 102 -4.41 -5.68 13.81
N GLU A 103 -4.21 -6.43 14.90
CA GLU A 103 -3.36 -6.00 16.02
C GLU A 103 -1.90 -5.82 15.60
N GLU A 104 -1.40 -6.75 14.79
CA GLU A 104 -0.03 -6.69 14.27
C GLU A 104 0.25 -5.48 13.38
N LEU A 105 -0.74 -4.99 12.63
CA LEU A 105 -0.61 -3.76 11.84
C LEU A 105 -0.27 -2.51 12.67
N GLY A 106 -0.51 -2.54 13.97
CA GLY A 106 -0.17 -1.46 14.90
C GLY A 106 1.19 -1.62 15.61
N LYS A 107 1.97 -2.66 15.32
CA LYS A 107 3.29 -2.86 15.94
C LYS A 107 4.32 -1.85 15.43
N ASP A 108 5.28 -1.49 16.27
CA ASP A 108 6.32 -0.50 15.94
C ASP A 108 7.29 -0.97 14.84
N ASN A 109 7.40 -2.27 14.65
CA ASN A 109 8.24 -2.87 13.62
C ASN A 109 7.47 -3.20 12.33
N VAL A 110 6.23 -2.71 12.18
CA VAL A 110 5.42 -2.90 10.96
C VAL A 110 5.17 -1.56 10.29
N THR A 111 5.68 -1.42 9.08
CA THR A 111 5.40 -0.30 8.19
C THR A 111 4.27 -0.68 7.25
N ILE A 112 3.29 0.19 7.11
CA ILE A 112 2.25 0.08 6.09
C ILE A 112 2.59 1.06 4.96
N ALA A 113 2.50 0.60 3.71
CA ALA A 113 2.71 1.39 2.52
C ALA A 113 1.50 1.32 1.60
N LEU A 114 0.99 2.47 1.18
CA LEU A 114 0.00 2.61 0.12
C LEU A 114 0.69 3.15 -1.13
N ALA A 115 0.86 2.30 -2.12
CA ALA A 115 1.48 2.62 -3.40
C ALA A 115 0.42 3.06 -4.42
N VAL A 116 0.65 4.19 -5.09
CA VAL A 116 -0.28 4.75 -6.08
C VAL A 116 0.32 4.66 -7.47
N TRP A 117 -0.35 3.91 -8.34
CA TRP A 117 0.10 3.57 -9.67
C TRP A 117 -0.76 4.22 -10.76
N SER A 118 -0.14 4.82 -11.77
CA SER A 118 -0.87 5.32 -12.96
C SER A 118 -1.02 4.26 -14.06
N SER A 119 -0.15 3.25 -14.06
CA SER A 119 -0.21 2.10 -14.93
C SER A 119 0.39 0.86 -14.24
N LEU A 120 0.50 -0.27 -14.94
CA LEU A 120 1.08 -1.50 -14.39
C LEU A 120 2.50 -1.28 -13.84
N ARG A 121 3.30 -0.44 -14.46
CA ARG A 121 4.72 -0.22 -14.14
C ARG A 121 5.08 1.20 -13.66
N ASN A 122 4.14 2.13 -13.68
CA ASN A 122 4.44 3.51 -13.31
C ASN A 122 3.94 3.83 -11.89
N LEU A 123 4.81 3.64 -10.91
CA LEU A 123 4.60 4.03 -9.52
C LEU A 123 4.76 5.54 -9.40
N LEU A 124 3.70 6.25 -9.05
CA LEU A 124 3.74 7.72 -8.89
C LEU A 124 4.36 8.13 -7.57
N PHE A 125 3.87 7.57 -6.48
CA PHE A 125 4.32 7.86 -5.13
C PHE A 125 3.87 6.75 -4.16
N VAL A 126 4.47 6.75 -2.97
CA VAL A 126 4.11 5.86 -1.86
C VAL A 126 3.78 6.70 -0.63
N VAL A 127 2.66 6.40 0.02
CA VAL A 127 2.31 6.93 1.34
C VAL A 127 2.64 5.85 2.36
N TYR A 128 3.61 6.08 3.26
CA TYR A 128 4.01 5.05 4.20
C TYR A 128 4.33 5.59 5.59
N GLY A 129 4.25 4.72 6.56
CA GLY A 129 4.54 5.03 7.95
C GLY A 129 4.14 3.92 8.89
N LYS A 130 4.28 4.19 10.18
CA LYS A 130 3.92 3.32 11.29
C LYS A 130 3.01 4.10 12.25
N ASN A 131 1.98 3.46 12.78
CA ASN A 131 1.17 4.08 13.82
C ASN A 131 0.44 3.04 14.66
N ARG A 132 0.69 3.05 15.98
CA ARG A 132 0.09 2.09 16.93
C ARG A 132 -1.44 2.11 16.97
N LYS A 133 -2.07 3.21 16.57
CA LYS A 133 -3.54 3.33 16.58
C LYS A 133 -4.21 2.54 15.46
N ILE A 134 -3.46 2.13 14.42
CA ILE A 134 -4.03 1.38 13.28
C ILE A 134 -4.60 0.04 13.73
N GLY A 135 -3.87 -0.69 14.59
CA GLY A 135 -4.31 -1.98 15.10
C GLY A 135 -5.67 -1.93 15.79
N PRO A 136 -5.82 -1.15 16.88
CA PRO A 136 -7.10 -0.98 17.57
C PRO A 136 -8.22 -0.46 16.67
N ASP A 137 -7.95 0.53 15.81
CA ASP A 137 -8.96 1.09 14.91
C ASP A 137 -9.43 0.04 13.87
N MET A 138 -8.52 -0.78 13.36
CA MET A 138 -8.85 -1.87 12.43
C MET A 138 -9.69 -2.95 13.12
N LYS A 139 -9.31 -3.37 14.34
CA LYS A 139 -10.08 -4.32 15.15
C LYS A 139 -11.50 -3.83 15.38
N ALA A 140 -11.66 -2.57 15.77
CA ALA A 140 -12.98 -1.96 15.99
C ALA A 140 -13.83 -1.99 14.72
N LYS A 141 -13.26 -1.67 13.55
CA LYS A 141 -13.95 -1.75 12.26
C LYS A 141 -14.41 -3.18 11.95
N ILE A 142 -13.57 -4.20 12.16
CA ILE A 142 -13.89 -5.60 11.91
C ILE A 142 -15.03 -6.06 12.84
N ILE A 143 -14.97 -5.72 14.13
CA ILE A 143 -16.00 -6.07 15.11
C ILE A 143 -17.34 -5.42 14.71
N THR A 144 -17.33 -4.13 14.43
CA THR A 144 -18.54 -3.40 13.99
C THR A 144 -19.13 -3.98 12.70
N ALA A 145 -18.28 -4.40 11.76
CA ALA A 145 -18.74 -5.04 10.53
C ALA A 145 -19.37 -6.41 10.78
N LYS A 146 -18.80 -7.19 11.72
CA LYS A 146 -19.41 -8.48 12.18
C LYS A 146 -20.78 -8.26 12.81
N GLU A 147 -20.89 -7.31 13.72
CA GLU A 147 -22.15 -6.97 14.40
C GLU A 147 -23.25 -6.53 13.42
N LYS A 148 -22.86 -5.83 12.34
CA LYS A 148 -23.76 -5.43 11.25
C LYS A 148 -24.07 -6.54 10.24
N GLY A 149 -23.54 -7.74 10.42
CA GLY A 149 -23.79 -8.90 9.55
C GLY A 149 -23.12 -8.80 8.16
N HIS A 150 -22.01 -8.07 8.03
CA HIS A 150 -21.28 -8.03 6.77
C HIS A 150 -20.73 -9.41 6.39
N ILE A 151 -20.84 -9.79 5.12
CA ILE A 151 -20.39 -11.10 4.61
C ILE A 151 -18.86 -11.27 4.76
N ARG A 152 -18.10 -10.18 4.56
CA ARG A 152 -16.63 -10.16 4.67
C ARG A 152 -16.17 -9.09 5.66
N PRO A 153 -16.40 -9.29 6.97
CA PRO A 153 -16.10 -8.26 7.98
C PRO A 153 -14.60 -7.97 8.11
N GLY A 154 -13.73 -8.92 7.76
CA GLY A 154 -12.28 -8.75 7.74
C GLY A 154 -11.75 -7.92 6.56
N THR A 155 -12.58 -7.62 5.56
CA THR A 155 -12.19 -6.73 4.46
C THR A 155 -12.46 -5.29 4.86
N GLN A 156 -11.39 -4.56 5.16
CA GLN A 156 -11.44 -3.19 5.65
C GLN A 156 -10.49 -2.29 4.87
N SER A 157 -10.83 -1.00 4.80
CA SER A 157 -10.00 -0.02 4.10
C SER A 157 -9.63 1.15 5.01
N ILE A 158 -8.44 1.70 4.77
CA ILE A 158 -7.97 2.96 5.34
C ILE A 158 -7.76 3.93 4.17
N SER A 159 -8.45 5.07 4.21
CA SER A 159 -8.31 6.07 3.17
C SER A 159 -6.92 6.71 3.20
N MET A 160 -6.42 7.17 2.04
CA MET A 160 -5.13 7.85 1.96
C MET A 160 -5.10 9.11 2.82
N ASN A 161 -6.22 9.85 2.89
CA ASN A 161 -6.31 11.02 3.77
C ASN A 161 -6.24 10.66 5.26
N ASP A 162 -6.80 9.51 5.69
CA ASP A 162 -6.62 9.03 7.07
C ASP A 162 -5.16 8.63 7.32
N LEU A 163 -4.52 7.94 6.38
CA LEU A 163 -3.09 7.61 6.50
C LEU A 163 -2.25 8.88 6.73
N LEU A 164 -2.46 9.93 5.93
CA LEU A 164 -1.71 11.17 6.02
C LEU A 164 -2.06 11.99 7.26
N PHE A 165 -3.35 12.25 7.50
CA PHE A 165 -3.78 13.28 8.45
C PHE A 165 -4.26 12.76 9.81
N LYS A 166 -4.64 11.48 9.90
CA LYS A 166 -4.99 10.82 11.16
C LYS A 166 -3.82 10.03 11.74
N TYR A 167 -3.11 9.29 10.88
CA TYR A 167 -2.03 8.40 11.31
C TYR A 167 -0.62 8.97 11.12
N GLY A 168 -0.49 10.15 10.48
CA GLY A 168 0.77 10.87 10.36
C GLY A 168 1.78 10.25 9.38
N PHE A 169 1.28 9.49 8.39
CA PHE A 169 2.11 8.94 7.32
C PHE A 169 2.64 10.07 6.44
N LYS A 170 3.73 9.79 5.72
CA LYS A 170 4.35 10.74 4.80
C LYS A 170 4.38 10.21 3.37
N ILE A 171 4.52 11.12 2.42
CA ILE A 171 4.59 10.82 1.00
C ILE A 171 6.04 10.73 0.58
N LYS A 172 6.41 9.63 -0.11
CA LYS A 172 7.65 9.51 -0.88
C LYS A 172 7.29 9.55 -2.36
N LEU A 173 7.78 10.57 -3.05
CA LEU A 173 7.62 10.73 -4.49
C LEU A 173 8.51 9.74 -5.24
N VAL A 174 8.04 9.22 -6.39
CA VAL A 174 8.80 8.31 -7.26
C VAL A 174 8.81 8.86 -8.69
N ASN A 175 7.67 8.81 -9.39
CA ASN A 175 7.54 9.32 -10.77
C ASN A 175 6.48 10.45 -10.86
N MET A 176 6.33 11.22 -9.79
CA MET A 176 5.46 12.40 -9.76
C MET A 176 6.24 13.56 -9.14
N LYS A 177 6.10 14.76 -9.69
CA LYS A 177 6.70 15.96 -9.15
C LYS A 177 5.90 16.46 -7.94
N LYS A 178 6.60 17.12 -7.01
CA LYS A 178 6.00 17.64 -5.78
C LYS A 178 4.92 18.70 -6.05
N GLU A 179 5.10 19.48 -7.11
CA GLU A 179 4.17 20.50 -7.53
C GLU A 179 2.84 19.92 -8.03
N ASP A 180 2.89 18.75 -8.69
CA ASP A 180 1.72 18.13 -9.35
C ASP A 180 0.82 17.36 -8.38
N ILE A 181 1.37 16.85 -7.26
CA ILE A 181 0.63 15.95 -6.37
C ILE A 181 -0.56 16.65 -5.69
N ARG A 182 -0.43 17.92 -5.34
CA ARG A 182 -1.52 18.67 -4.70
C ARG A 182 -2.71 18.81 -5.66
N GLU A 183 -2.46 19.12 -6.92
CA GLU A 183 -3.50 19.24 -7.95
C GLU A 183 -4.13 17.89 -8.24
N PHE A 184 -3.32 16.84 -8.36
CA PHE A 184 -3.80 15.47 -8.52
C PHE A 184 -4.77 15.06 -7.39
N LEU A 185 -4.45 15.37 -6.14
CA LEU A 185 -5.24 14.98 -4.98
C LEU A 185 -6.51 15.83 -4.78
N LYS A 186 -6.55 17.08 -5.23
CA LYS A 186 -7.75 17.94 -5.12
C LYS A 186 -9.00 17.30 -5.72
N ASN A 187 -8.83 16.48 -6.77
CA ASN A 187 -9.91 15.80 -7.47
C ASN A 187 -10.25 14.42 -6.87
N LYS A 188 -9.57 14.00 -5.79
CA LYS A 188 -9.82 12.73 -5.12
C LYS A 188 -10.77 12.89 -3.94
N SER A 189 -11.60 11.85 -3.72
CA SER A 189 -12.55 11.82 -2.62
C SER A 189 -11.86 12.04 -1.26
N GLY A 190 -12.45 12.88 -0.43
CA GLY A 190 -11.95 13.20 0.91
C GLY A 190 -10.92 14.33 0.97
N PHE A 191 -10.19 14.61 -0.12
CA PHE A 191 -9.11 15.62 -0.09
C PHE A 191 -9.58 17.07 -0.16
N LYS A 192 -10.78 17.35 -0.69
CA LYS A 192 -11.33 18.72 -0.73
C LYS A 192 -11.37 19.40 0.63
N THR A 193 -11.73 18.66 1.68
CA THR A 193 -11.78 19.19 3.04
C THR A 193 -10.38 19.59 3.51
N TYR A 194 -9.44 18.67 3.44
CA TYR A 194 -8.09 18.87 3.98
C TYR A 194 -7.25 19.86 3.17
N LEU A 195 -7.27 19.76 1.85
CA LEU A 195 -6.41 20.58 1.00
C LEU A 195 -6.99 21.92 0.62
N ILE A 196 -8.32 22.04 0.52
CA ILE A 196 -8.98 23.26 0.09
C ILE A 196 -9.56 24.03 1.29
N LYS A 197 -10.45 23.39 2.09
CA LYS A 197 -11.10 24.08 3.20
C LYS A 197 -10.16 24.35 4.36
N GLU A 198 -9.36 23.36 4.75
CA GLU A 198 -8.45 23.45 5.90
C GLU A 198 -7.01 23.88 5.50
N ASN A 199 -6.74 23.96 4.20
CA ASN A 199 -5.43 24.31 3.64
C ASN A 199 -4.24 23.54 4.25
N ARG A 200 -4.44 22.29 4.61
CA ARG A 200 -3.39 21.44 5.18
C ARG A 200 -2.27 21.23 4.19
N GLN A 201 -1.03 21.23 4.68
CA GLN A 201 0.13 20.87 3.89
C GLN A 201 0.24 19.34 3.78
N LEU A 202 0.68 18.88 2.61
CA LEU A 202 0.99 17.46 2.42
C LEU A 202 2.31 17.13 3.12
N PRO A 203 2.34 16.08 3.96
CA PRO A 203 3.57 15.66 4.62
C PRO A 203 4.43 14.83 3.66
N PHE A 204 5.63 15.32 3.36
CA PHE A 204 6.61 14.59 2.57
C PHE A 204 7.73 14.06 3.44
N TYR A 205 8.39 12.97 3.00
CA TYR A 205 9.72 12.66 3.48
C TYR A 205 10.69 13.68 2.91
N ASP A 206 11.57 14.19 3.75
CA ASP A 206 12.63 15.05 3.31
C ASP A 206 13.56 14.23 2.39
N GLU A 207 13.87 14.78 1.23
CA GLU A 207 14.92 14.24 0.37
C GLU A 207 16.26 14.47 1.11
N ALA A 208 16.93 13.36 1.44
CA ALA A 208 18.26 13.42 2.07
C ALA A 208 19.32 13.79 1.04
#